data_e37aa7bbddea83d98eaaae21717174ea
#
_entry.id   e37aa7bbddea83d98eaaae21717174ea
#
_cell.length_a   1.000
_cell.length_b   1.000
_cell.length_c   1.000
_cell.angle_alpha   90.00
_cell.angle_beta   90.00
_cell.angle_gamma   90.00
#
_symmetry.space_group_name_H-M   'P 1'
#
loop_
_entity.id
_entity.type
_entity.pdbx_description
1 polymer ?
#
loop_
_entity_poly.entity_id
_entity_poly.type
_entity_poly.pdbx_seq_one_letter_code
_entity_poly.pdbx_strand_id
1 'polypeptide(L)'
;MAALQSSGAISFQDIESQYNPGTNFPSRALTEFYLGGSLVRANAGNNTATNLSAGVPTSGAISLNDFYGKERAFKKTYSSTATNQSGVGVFGDDFAVDYPKQIVINSSITVGATSTANPALKIDSTGTGTITITNEGSIEGAGGAAGQAGGNALQVDGSVAVTLVNNGTIKAGGGGGGTGGAGGKGVYTGSATFSSLVDEGGGGSSTPQNNKPTWLNSIYTGAGNLDGVGVVGDRLWGGINAQFNRGINPAEFDINHSGSAGAGFSGACANRGPIYISAQTNLTGVYSVSASISTSYGSGYGTPTINVSTSNVTSGTSISNSGTANIASGTTYYFTAYGTTSNNQNYYYNSLSMSVSGSPLVTQDGGTGGAGGVGQGYDQAAGSGSSGGAGSNNAGAGGTGGAGGAFGTAGSDGGTGANGSGTSVSYPATAPTNGTSGASGGASGKSIQGVSNVTESGSGTKTGATA
;
A
#
# COMPACT_ATOMS: atom_id res chain seq x y z
N MET A 1 -4.33 -33.82 41.90
CA MET A 1 -4.24 -34.69 43.10
C MET A 1 -3.44 -33.93 44.13
N ALA A 2 -3.66 -34.17 45.44
CA ALA A 2 -2.83 -33.55 46.48
C ALA A 2 -1.67 -34.45 46.77
N ALA A 3 -0.52 -33.87 47.22
CA ALA A 3 0.60 -34.64 47.68
C ALA A 3 0.22 -35.55 48.85
N LEU A 4 0.91 -36.69 48.97
CA LEU A 4 0.83 -37.51 50.19
C LEU A 4 1.28 -36.68 51.39
N GLN A 5 0.72 -37.00 52.53
CA GLN A 5 1.07 -36.34 53.79
C GLN A 5 2.60 -36.28 54.03
N SER A 6 3.09 -35.19 54.61
CA SER A 6 4.51 -34.98 54.86
C SER A 6 4.98 -35.55 56.20
N SER A 7 4.06 -35.98 57.03
CA SER A 7 4.34 -36.57 58.35
C SER A 7 3.13 -37.36 58.87
N GLY A 8 3.35 -38.17 59.88
CA GLY A 8 2.26 -38.99 60.49
C GLY A 8 2.23 -40.40 59.93
N ALA A 9 1.14 -41.13 60.14
CA ALA A 9 1.00 -42.51 59.63
C ALA A 9 0.68 -42.48 58.15
N ILE A 10 1.46 -43.12 57.29
CA ILE A 10 1.19 -43.37 55.88
C ILE A 10 1.02 -44.88 55.67
N SER A 11 0.01 -45.27 54.95
CA SER A 11 -0.21 -46.67 54.60
C SER A 11 0.16 -46.93 53.14
N PHE A 12 0.35 -48.21 52.83
CA PHE A 12 0.53 -48.62 51.42
C PHE A 12 -0.66 -48.28 50.56
N GLN A 13 -1.88 -48.33 51.14
CA GLN A 13 -3.11 -47.95 50.46
C GLN A 13 -3.15 -46.48 50.09
N ASP A 14 -2.58 -45.55 50.91
CA ASP A 14 -2.48 -44.13 50.60
C ASP A 14 -1.57 -43.93 49.39
N ILE A 15 -0.44 -44.60 49.35
CA ILE A 15 0.50 -44.56 48.23
C ILE A 15 -0.16 -45.12 46.98
N GLU A 16 -0.80 -46.27 47.08
CA GLU A 16 -1.46 -46.91 45.96
C GLU A 16 -2.59 -46.02 45.39
N SER A 17 -3.41 -45.43 46.24
CA SER A 17 -4.46 -44.50 45.83
C SER A 17 -3.91 -43.31 45.11
N GLN A 18 -2.75 -42.81 45.45
CA GLN A 18 -2.05 -41.69 44.82
C GLN A 18 -1.50 -42.06 43.44
N TYR A 19 -0.87 -43.20 43.31
CA TYR A 19 -0.15 -43.60 42.10
C TYR A 19 -0.96 -44.47 41.15
N ASN A 20 -2.04 -45.09 41.62
CA ASN A 20 -2.91 -45.91 40.83
C ASN A 20 -4.41 -45.61 41.11
N PRO A 21 -4.88 -44.39 40.83
CA PRO A 21 -6.23 -43.99 41.16
C PRO A 21 -7.26 -44.80 40.39
N GLY A 22 -8.27 -45.34 41.09
CA GLY A 22 -9.51 -45.85 40.49
C GLY A 22 -9.58 -47.35 40.26
N THR A 23 -8.68 -48.16 40.77
CA THR A 23 -8.72 -49.62 40.60
C THR A 23 -8.82 -50.40 41.91
N ASN A 24 -9.50 -51.53 41.86
CA ASN A 24 -9.34 -52.51 42.93
C ASN A 24 -7.89 -52.90 43.02
N PHE A 25 -7.34 -52.87 44.22
CA PHE A 25 -5.92 -53.13 44.50
C PHE A 25 -5.52 -54.55 44.17
N PRO A 26 -5.07 -54.95 43.00
CA PRO A 26 -4.46 -56.23 42.74
C PRO A 26 -3.12 -56.28 43.46
N SER A 27 -2.63 -57.47 43.77
CA SER A 27 -1.30 -57.61 44.30
C SER A 27 -0.28 -56.97 43.34
N ARG A 28 0.42 -55.92 43.78
CA ARG A 28 1.43 -55.18 43.01
C ARG A 28 2.82 -55.65 43.36
N ALA A 29 3.70 -55.68 42.37
CA ALA A 29 5.11 -55.85 42.61
C ALA A 29 5.72 -54.56 43.16
N LEU A 30 6.57 -54.61 44.18
CA LEU A 30 7.25 -53.43 44.71
C LEU A 30 8.06 -52.69 43.64
N THR A 31 8.51 -53.40 42.59
CA THR A 31 9.23 -52.83 41.47
C THR A 31 8.44 -51.79 40.69
N GLU A 32 7.11 -51.83 40.74
CA GLU A 32 6.25 -50.83 40.10
C GLU A 32 6.28 -49.47 40.79
N PHE A 33 6.65 -49.47 42.09
CA PHE A 33 6.74 -48.27 42.93
C PHE A 33 8.14 -47.60 42.91
N TYR A 34 9.15 -48.22 42.30
CA TYR A 34 10.45 -47.56 42.11
C TYR A 34 10.29 -46.40 41.11
N LEU A 35 11.09 -45.33 41.30
CA LEU A 35 11.20 -44.25 40.31
C LEU A 35 11.73 -44.83 38.98
N GLY A 36 10.91 -44.70 37.94
CA GLY A 36 11.10 -45.38 36.65
C GLY A 36 10.30 -46.66 36.49
N GLY A 37 9.59 -47.13 37.53
CA GLY A 37 8.60 -48.20 37.44
C GLY A 37 7.28 -47.75 36.74
N SER A 38 6.36 -48.68 36.61
CA SER A 38 5.11 -48.42 35.90
C SER A 38 4.17 -47.42 36.59
N LEU A 39 4.26 -47.30 37.92
CA LEU A 39 3.42 -46.38 38.70
C LEU A 39 4.10 -45.07 39.04
N VAL A 40 5.41 -45.11 39.37
CA VAL A 40 6.21 -43.92 39.73
C VAL A 40 7.17 -43.58 38.60
N ARG A 41 6.70 -42.76 37.66
CA ARG A 41 7.42 -42.46 36.42
C ARG A 41 8.64 -41.59 36.70
N ALA A 42 9.76 -41.88 36.05
CA ALA A 42 10.91 -40.97 35.93
C ALA A 42 10.65 -39.98 34.76
N ASN A 43 11.33 -38.83 34.77
CA ASN A 43 11.25 -37.89 33.63
C ASN A 43 11.85 -38.54 32.38
N ALA A 44 11.21 -38.32 31.24
CA ALA A 44 11.88 -38.47 29.95
C ALA A 44 13.07 -37.47 29.84
N GLY A 45 14.07 -37.82 29.04
CA GLY A 45 15.30 -37.02 28.95
C GLY A 45 15.10 -35.57 28.48
N ASN A 46 14.03 -35.28 27.77
CA ASN A 46 13.64 -33.94 27.29
C ASN A 46 12.55 -33.24 28.14
N ASN A 47 12.12 -33.85 29.26
CA ASN A 47 11.17 -33.26 30.19
C ASN A 47 11.91 -32.33 31.18
N THR A 48 11.63 -31.02 31.09
CA THR A 48 12.24 -29.95 31.92
C THR A 48 11.45 -29.66 33.20
N ALA A 49 10.29 -30.29 33.38
CA ALA A 49 9.48 -30.10 34.57
C ALA A 49 10.02 -30.85 35.78
N THR A 50 9.67 -30.37 36.95
CA THR A 50 10.02 -31.04 38.22
C THR A 50 9.15 -32.28 38.38
N ASN A 51 9.75 -33.42 38.62
CA ASN A 51 9.04 -34.62 39.03
C ASN A 51 8.70 -34.56 40.53
N LEU A 52 7.45 -34.51 40.86
CA LEU A 52 7.02 -34.42 42.27
C LEU A 52 7.21 -35.75 43.03
N SER A 53 7.53 -36.85 42.33
CA SER A 53 7.95 -38.12 42.91
C SER A 53 9.46 -38.27 43.02
N ALA A 54 10.24 -37.25 42.69
CA ALA A 54 11.71 -37.30 42.79
C ALA A 54 12.15 -37.64 44.23
N GLY A 55 13.15 -38.50 44.34
CA GLY A 55 13.66 -39.00 45.63
C GLY A 55 13.05 -40.33 46.07
N VAL A 56 12.01 -40.83 45.38
CA VAL A 56 11.64 -42.24 45.50
C VAL A 56 12.82 -43.08 44.96
N PRO A 57 13.26 -44.15 45.65
CA PRO A 57 14.37 -45.00 45.19
C PRO A 57 14.14 -45.57 43.79
N THR A 58 15.20 -45.72 43.00
CA THR A 58 15.21 -46.39 41.71
C THR A 58 15.45 -47.90 41.80
N SER A 59 15.97 -48.36 42.92
CA SER A 59 16.27 -49.76 43.21
C SER A 59 16.60 -49.95 44.70
N GLY A 60 16.76 -51.17 45.15
CA GLY A 60 17.17 -51.47 46.50
C GLY A 60 15.99 -51.50 47.50
N ALA A 61 16.26 -51.07 48.74
CA ALA A 61 15.23 -51.01 49.77
C ALA A 61 14.30 -49.82 49.49
N ILE A 62 12.98 -49.99 49.52
CA ILE A 62 11.92 -48.96 49.45
C ILE A 62 11.08 -49.02 50.71
N SER A 63 10.80 -47.88 51.29
CA SER A 63 10.04 -47.75 52.51
C SER A 63 8.84 -46.76 52.30
N LEU A 64 7.84 -46.85 53.17
CA LEU A 64 6.72 -45.90 53.14
C LEU A 64 7.22 -44.45 53.33
N ASN A 65 8.32 -44.25 54.04
CA ASN A 65 8.89 -42.94 54.27
C ASN A 65 9.38 -42.24 53.00
N ASP A 66 9.73 -43.01 51.96
CA ASP A 66 10.20 -42.46 50.67
C ASP A 66 9.07 -41.71 49.91
N PHE A 67 7.83 -41.93 50.32
CA PHE A 67 6.64 -41.33 49.68
C PHE A 67 6.11 -40.12 50.44
N TYR A 68 6.64 -39.76 51.59
CA TYR A 68 6.15 -38.56 52.28
C TYR A 68 6.33 -37.28 51.41
N GLY A 69 5.24 -36.51 51.30
CA GLY A 69 5.19 -35.28 50.51
C GLY A 69 5.32 -35.47 48.99
N LYS A 70 5.29 -36.72 48.53
CA LYS A 70 5.36 -37.02 47.07
C LYS A 70 4.00 -36.92 46.44
N GLU A 71 4.01 -36.56 45.18
CA GLU A 71 2.82 -36.47 44.34
C GLU A 71 3.07 -37.10 42.97
N ARG A 72 2.09 -37.81 42.46
CA ARG A 72 2.12 -38.38 41.11
C ARG A 72 1.85 -37.24 40.08
N ALA A 73 2.87 -36.43 39.79
CA ALA A 73 2.75 -35.38 38.76
C ALA A 73 4.12 -34.86 38.31
N PHE A 74 4.15 -34.32 37.10
CA PHE A 74 5.20 -33.39 36.62
C PHE A 74 4.72 -31.97 36.81
N LYS A 75 5.55 -31.08 37.35
CA LYS A 75 5.20 -29.69 37.63
C LYS A 75 6.18 -28.71 36.99
N LYS A 76 5.70 -27.85 36.16
CA LYS A 76 6.45 -26.67 35.69
C LYS A 76 5.98 -25.43 36.45
N THR A 77 6.90 -24.76 37.11
CA THR A 77 6.65 -23.47 37.74
C THR A 77 7.41 -22.38 37.01
N TYR A 78 6.72 -21.38 36.54
CA TYR A 78 7.30 -20.16 36.00
C TYR A 78 7.52 -19.19 37.17
N SER A 79 8.77 -18.96 37.52
CA SER A 79 9.24 -17.99 38.52
C SER A 79 9.99 -16.82 37.88
N SER A 80 10.12 -16.82 36.58
CA SER A 80 10.60 -15.72 35.72
C SER A 80 9.75 -15.65 34.45
N THR A 81 9.74 -14.49 33.84
CA THR A 81 9.05 -14.28 32.54
C THR A 81 9.53 -15.28 31.50
N ALA A 82 8.59 -15.82 30.73
CA ALA A 82 8.82 -16.76 29.66
C ALA A 82 7.98 -16.42 28.42
N THR A 83 8.41 -16.88 27.26
CA THR A 83 7.70 -16.58 26.02
C THR A 83 7.43 -17.83 25.20
N ASN A 84 6.29 -17.83 24.47
CA ASN A 84 5.91 -18.86 23.48
C ASN A 84 6.01 -20.29 24.04
N GLN A 85 5.42 -20.53 25.20
CA GLN A 85 5.51 -21.81 25.89
C GLN A 85 4.53 -22.83 25.34
N SER A 86 4.93 -24.11 25.31
CA SER A 86 4.05 -25.20 24.91
C SER A 86 4.18 -26.40 25.86
N GLY A 87 3.09 -27.19 25.96
CA GLY A 87 3.08 -28.42 26.74
C GLY A 87 4.17 -29.39 26.29
N VAL A 88 4.33 -29.60 25.00
CA VAL A 88 5.40 -30.45 24.42
C VAL A 88 6.77 -29.87 24.73
N GLY A 89 6.98 -28.57 24.61
CA GLY A 89 8.24 -27.91 24.90
C GLY A 89 8.66 -28.02 26.38
N VAL A 90 7.70 -28.12 27.30
CA VAL A 90 7.92 -28.23 28.76
C VAL A 90 8.12 -29.66 29.19
N PHE A 91 7.19 -30.55 28.82
CA PHE A 91 7.15 -31.93 29.33
C PHE A 91 7.78 -32.95 28.38
N GLY A 92 8.21 -32.53 27.19
CA GLY A 92 8.84 -33.42 26.21
C GLY A 92 7.96 -34.62 25.88
N ASP A 93 8.57 -35.79 25.79
CA ASP A 93 7.87 -37.06 25.51
C ASP A 93 6.85 -37.45 26.59
N ASP A 94 7.02 -36.95 27.82
CA ASP A 94 6.06 -37.19 28.89
C ASP A 94 4.74 -36.42 28.68
N PHE A 95 4.67 -35.49 27.74
CA PHE A 95 3.43 -34.80 27.47
C PHE A 95 2.33 -35.72 26.93
N ALA A 96 2.69 -36.68 26.11
CA ALA A 96 1.78 -37.67 25.52
C ALA A 96 1.52 -38.89 26.42
N VAL A 97 2.03 -38.90 27.66
CA VAL A 97 1.84 -40.00 28.60
C VAL A 97 0.69 -39.69 29.57
N ASP A 98 -0.11 -40.68 29.89
CA ASP A 98 -1.17 -40.57 30.91
C ASP A 98 -0.61 -40.45 32.33
N TYR A 99 -0.05 -39.26 32.61
CA TYR A 99 0.50 -38.86 33.90
C TYR A 99 0.13 -37.40 34.17
N PRO A 100 -0.27 -37.03 35.39
CA PRO A 100 -0.71 -35.66 35.70
C PRO A 100 0.37 -34.62 35.45
N LYS A 101 -0.02 -33.49 34.89
CA LYS A 101 0.85 -32.36 34.58
C LYS A 101 0.29 -31.08 35.20
N GLN A 102 1.17 -30.35 35.85
CA GLN A 102 0.85 -29.08 36.49
C GLN A 102 1.71 -27.96 35.90
N ILE A 103 1.07 -26.88 35.48
CA ILE A 103 1.73 -25.64 35.07
C ILE A 103 1.30 -24.55 36.07
N VAL A 104 2.29 -23.93 36.72
CA VAL A 104 2.06 -22.85 37.69
C VAL A 104 2.77 -21.61 37.21
N ILE A 105 2.02 -20.51 37.09
CA ILE A 105 2.58 -19.19 36.81
C ILE A 105 2.47 -18.38 38.08
N ASN A 106 3.62 -18.06 38.70
CA ASN A 106 3.65 -17.34 39.96
C ASN A 106 3.12 -15.89 39.80
N SER A 107 2.70 -15.29 40.89
CA SER A 107 2.30 -13.90 40.95
C SER A 107 3.43 -13.00 40.40
N SER A 108 3.04 -11.94 39.69
CA SER A 108 3.96 -10.99 39.02
C SER A 108 4.80 -11.55 37.86
N ILE A 109 4.61 -12.81 37.48
CA ILE A 109 5.27 -13.42 36.32
C ILE A 109 4.36 -13.36 35.10
N THR A 110 4.95 -13.06 33.94
CA THR A 110 4.24 -13.07 32.67
C THR A 110 4.75 -14.20 31.78
N VAL A 111 3.83 -14.98 31.23
CA VAL A 111 4.06 -15.84 30.08
C VAL A 111 3.49 -15.10 28.85
N GLY A 112 4.35 -14.69 27.94
CA GLY A 112 3.98 -13.81 26.82
C GLY A 112 4.18 -14.45 25.45
N ALA A 113 3.45 -13.96 24.47
CA ALA A 113 3.68 -14.26 23.05
C ALA A 113 4.47 -13.15 22.38
N THR A 114 5.51 -13.49 21.63
CA THR A 114 6.31 -12.54 20.84
C THR A 114 5.87 -12.47 19.38
N SER A 115 4.92 -13.29 18.97
CA SER A 115 4.39 -13.35 17.61
C SER A 115 2.92 -13.78 17.64
N THR A 116 2.12 -13.23 16.75
CA THR A 116 0.71 -13.63 16.60
C THR A 116 0.51 -15.05 16.08
N ALA A 117 1.55 -15.66 15.50
CA ALA A 117 1.54 -17.05 15.04
C ALA A 117 1.61 -18.06 16.20
N ASN A 118 2.14 -17.64 17.35
CA ASN A 118 2.31 -18.50 18.52
C ASN A 118 1.52 -17.92 19.70
N PRO A 119 0.70 -18.72 20.39
CA PRO A 119 0.11 -18.27 21.65
C PRO A 119 1.17 -18.13 22.73
N ALA A 120 0.85 -17.39 23.79
CA ALA A 120 1.77 -17.28 24.93
C ALA A 120 1.96 -18.65 25.63
N LEU A 121 0.87 -19.38 25.82
CA LEU A 121 0.88 -20.74 26.34
C LEU A 121 0.01 -21.64 25.47
N LYS A 122 0.59 -22.72 24.96
CA LYS A 122 -0.06 -23.72 24.13
C LYS A 122 -0.17 -25.05 24.84
N ILE A 123 -1.34 -25.65 24.85
CA ILE A 123 -1.55 -27.05 25.22
C ILE A 123 -1.83 -27.80 23.93
N ASP A 124 -0.84 -28.57 23.49
CA ASP A 124 -0.87 -29.29 22.22
C ASP A 124 -1.83 -30.48 22.27
N SER A 125 -2.36 -30.88 21.12
CA SER A 125 -3.36 -31.96 20.99
C SER A 125 -2.86 -33.35 21.40
N THR A 126 -1.54 -33.53 21.57
CA THR A 126 -0.94 -34.80 22.01
C THR A 126 -0.95 -34.98 23.52
N GLY A 127 -1.37 -33.96 24.28
CA GLY A 127 -1.45 -34.02 25.73
C GLY A 127 -2.43 -35.09 26.23
N THR A 128 -1.99 -35.89 27.18
CA THR A 128 -2.83 -36.91 27.84
C THR A 128 -2.71 -36.80 29.35
N GLY A 129 -3.56 -37.49 30.07
CA GLY A 129 -3.67 -37.36 31.52
C GLY A 129 -4.31 -36.03 31.94
N THR A 130 -4.37 -35.82 33.25
CA THR A 130 -4.91 -34.56 33.79
C THR A 130 -3.91 -33.42 33.60
N ILE A 131 -4.33 -32.33 32.96
CA ILE A 131 -3.51 -31.12 32.83
C ILE A 131 -4.16 -30.02 33.66
N THR A 132 -3.42 -29.47 34.62
CA THR A 132 -3.87 -28.37 35.49
C THR A 132 -2.97 -27.17 35.28
N ILE A 133 -3.59 -26.00 34.99
CA ILE A 133 -2.91 -24.71 34.91
C ILE A 133 -3.38 -23.86 36.07
N THR A 134 -2.43 -23.40 36.92
CA THR A 134 -2.71 -22.41 37.96
C THR A 134 -2.02 -21.10 37.58
N ASN A 135 -2.80 -20.09 37.25
CA ASN A 135 -2.33 -18.77 36.87
C ASN A 135 -2.53 -17.77 38.01
N GLU A 136 -1.45 -17.40 38.67
CA GLU A 136 -1.43 -16.29 39.67
C GLU A 136 -0.83 -15.01 39.06
N GLY A 137 -0.22 -15.10 37.85
CA GLY A 137 0.45 -14.01 37.14
C GLY A 137 -0.32 -13.52 35.93
N SER A 138 0.36 -13.47 34.77
CA SER A 138 -0.25 -13.01 33.51
C SER A 138 0.08 -13.96 32.35
N ILE A 139 -0.90 -14.20 31.47
CA ILE A 139 -0.70 -14.85 30.17
C ILE A 139 -1.12 -13.83 29.11
N GLU A 140 -0.19 -13.39 28.22
CA GLU A 140 -0.40 -12.26 27.32
C GLU A 140 -0.09 -12.61 25.87
N GLY A 141 -1.08 -12.43 25.00
CA GLY A 141 -0.94 -12.61 23.55
C GLY A 141 -0.10 -11.50 22.89
N ALA A 142 0.40 -11.73 21.70
CA ALA A 142 1.13 -10.74 20.90
C ALA A 142 0.19 -9.76 20.21
N GLY A 143 0.59 -8.50 20.06
CA GLY A 143 -0.12 -7.50 19.29
C GLY A 143 -0.04 -7.76 17.79
N GLY A 144 -1.12 -7.47 17.07
CA GLY A 144 -1.17 -7.56 15.61
C GLY A 144 -0.38 -6.42 14.95
N ALA A 145 0.31 -6.71 13.84
CA ALA A 145 0.82 -5.67 12.95
C ALA A 145 -0.33 -4.89 12.31
N ALA A 146 -0.05 -3.76 11.67
CA ALA A 146 -1.07 -2.95 10.98
C ALA A 146 -2.00 -3.82 10.11
N GLY A 147 -3.29 -3.74 10.34
CA GLY A 147 -4.33 -4.51 9.66
C GLY A 147 -4.39 -6.01 10.02
N GLN A 148 -3.50 -6.51 10.89
CA GLN A 148 -3.45 -7.92 11.25
C GLN A 148 -4.09 -8.20 12.60
N ALA A 149 -4.59 -9.43 12.75
CA ALA A 149 -5.16 -9.86 14.01
C ALA A 149 -4.10 -9.98 15.11
N GLY A 150 -4.51 -9.76 16.36
CA GLY A 150 -3.72 -10.05 17.56
C GLY A 150 -3.57 -11.56 17.81
N GLY A 151 -2.55 -11.94 18.58
CA GLY A 151 -2.26 -13.32 18.98
C GLY A 151 -3.07 -13.80 20.18
N ASN A 152 -3.25 -15.11 20.28
CA ASN A 152 -3.93 -15.74 21.41
C ASN A 152 -3.04 -15.73 22.66
N ALA A 153 -3.65 -15.66 23.85
CA ALA A 153 -2.94 -15.84 25.10
C ALA A 153 -2.79 -17.34 25.44
N LEU A 154 -3.89 -18.03 25.76
CA LEU A 154 -3.92 -19.46 26.00
C LEU A 154 -4.58 -20.16 24.81
N GLN A 155 -3.97 -21.22 24.32
CA GLN A 155 -4.53 -22.07 23.30
C GLN A 155 -4.53 -23.53 23.74
N VAL A 156 -5.66 -24.19 23.65
CA VAL A 156 -5.83 -25.62 23.92
C VAL A 156 -6.26 -26.30 22.63
N ASP A 157 -5.39 -27.14 22.08
CA ASP A 157 -5.64 -27.83 20.81
C ASP A 157 -6.33 -29.18 21.02
N GLY A 158 -7.12 -29.58 20.04
CA GLY A 158 -7.79 -30.87 20.02
C GLY A 158 -8.82 -31.03 21.14
N SER A 159 -8.90 -32.24 21.69
CA SER A 159 -9.84 -32.60 22.75
C SER A 159 -9.17 -32.76 24.13
N VAL A 160 -8.03 -32.13 24.34
CA VAL A 160 -7.28 -32.22 25.60
C VAL A 160 -8.03 -31.46 26.69
N ALA A 161 -8.47 -32.18 27.72
CA ALA A 161 -9.17 -31.57 28.85
C ALA A 161 -8.16 -30.87 29.78
N VAL A 162 -8.41 -29.58 30.06
CA VAL A 162 -7.58 -28.74 30.92
C VAL A 162 -8.40 -28.19 32.09
N THR A 163 -7.88 -28.33 33.31
CA THR A 163 -8.38 -27.60 34.47
C THR A 163 -7.58 -26.29 34.62
N LEU A 164 -8.24 -25.15 34.52
CA LEU A 164 -7.63 -23.83 34.69
C LEU A 164 -8.09 -23.18 35.99
N VAL A 165 -7.17 -22.97 36.90
CA VAL A 165 -7.38 -22.12 38.09
C VAL A 165 -6.77 -20.76 37.79
N ASN A 166 -7.61 -19.81 37.41
CA ASN A 166 -7.16 -18.45 37.04
C ASN A 166 -7.42 -17.46 38.18
N ASN A 167 -6.36 -17.07 38.88
CA ASN A 167 -6.36 -16.01 39.90
C ASN A 167 -5.63 -14.73 39.44
N GLY A 168 -5.00 -14.81 38.27
CA GLY A 168 -4.26 -13.72 37.65
C GLY A 168 -4.98 -13.11 36.45
N THR A 169 -4.29 -12.83 35.37
CA THR A 169 -4.84 -12.24 34.15
C THR A 169 -4.52 -13.06 32.92
N ILE A 170 -5.46 -13.14 31.99
CA ILE A 170 -5.28 -13.73 30.65
C ILE A 170 -5.72 -12.69 29.63
N LYS A 171 -4.78 -12.17 28.82
CA LYS A 171 -5.00 -11.07 27.91
C LYS A 171 -4.70 -11.45 26.46
N ALA A 172 -5.71 -11.44 25.61
CA ALA A 172 -5.53 -11.58 24.17
C ALA A 172 -4.78 -10.37 23.61
N GLY A 173 -3.92 -10.57 22.61
CA GLY A 173 -3.32 -9.47 21.89
C GLY A 173 -4.34 -8.61 21.16
N GLY A 174 -4.11 -7.31 21.08
CA GLY A 174 -4.91 -6.36 20.33
C GLY A 174 -4.68 -6.48 18.82
N GLY A 175 -5.67 -6.22 18.01
CA GLY A 175 -5.55 -6.13 16.56
C GLY A 175 -4.82 -4.87 16.10
N GLY A 176 -4.12 -4.91 14.99
CA GLY A 176 -3.50 -3.74 14.37
C GLY A 176 -4.53 -2.85 13.68
N GLY A 177 -4.32 -1.54 13.65
CA GLY A 177 -5.17 -0.59 12.95
C GLY A 177 -5.10 -0.74 11.43
N GLY A 178 -6.18 -0.44 10.73
CA GLY A 178 -6.24 -0.46 9.28
C GLY A 178 -5.47 0.69 8.64
N THR A 179 -5.00 0.51 7.42
CA THR A 179 -4.38 1.59 6.64
C THR A 179 -5.42 2.59 6.18
N GLY A 180 -5.08 3.87 6.11
CA GLY A 180 -5.92 4.92 5.54
C GLY A 180 -6.12 4.73 4.03
N GLY A 181 -7.22 5.22 3.50
CA GLY A 181 -7.51 5.23 2.06
C GLY A 181 -6.66 6.28 1.33
N ALA A 182 -6.37 6.06 0.05
CA ALA A 182 -5.73 7.04 -0.79
C ALA A 182 -6.67 8.21 -1.09
N GLY A 183 -6.12 9.41 -1.21
CA GLY A 183 -6.85 10.58 -1.70
C GLY A 183 -7.26 10.43 -3.17
N GLY A 184 -8.32 11.14 -3.55
CA GLY A 184 -8.79 11.18 -4.94
C GLY A 184 -7.89 12.02 -5.83
N LYS A 185 -7.85 11.71 -7.12
CA LYS A 185 -7.14 12.50 -8.12
C LYS A 185 -7.78 13.88 -8.26
N GLY A 186 -6.96 14.92 -8.31
CA GLY A 186 -7.38 16.27 -8.62
C GLY A 186 -7.15 16.63 -10.08
N VAL A 187 -7.90 17.62 -10.58
CA VAL A 187 -7.71 18.20 -11.88
C VAL A 187 -7.41 19.69 -11.70
N TYR A 188 -6.31 20.16 -12.27
CA TYR A 188 -5.87 21.53 -12.11
C TYR A 188 -5.29 22.08 -13.43
N THR A 189 -5.18 23.40 -13.49
CA THR A 189 -4.56 24.07 -14.64
C THR A 189 -3.05 23.92 -14.59
N GLY A 190 -2.47 23.22 -15.56
CA GLY A 190 -1.02 23.06 -15.70
C GLY A 190 -0.39 24.22 -16.47
N SER A 191 0.90 24.46 -16.25
CA SER A 191 1.70 25.39 -17.04
C SER A 191 2.33 24.64 -18.22
N ALA A 192 1.82 24.91 -19.41
CA ALA A 192 2.36 24.34 -20.63
C ALA A 192 3.63 25.06 -21.07
N THR A 193 4.59 24.31 -21.58
CA THR A 193 5.76 24.84 -22.29
C THR A 193 5.82 24.21 -23.67
N PHE A 194 6.23 24.99 -24.65
CA PHE A 194 6.44 24.53 -26.02
C PHE A 194 7.91 24.53 -26.35
N SER A 195 8.38 23.47 -27.01
CA SER A 195 9.67 23.41 -27.65
C SER A 195 9.50 23.28 -29.15
N SER A 196 10.16 24.14 -29.92
CA SER A 196 10.19 24.03 -31.37
C SER A 196 11.27 23.01 -31.76
N LEU A 197 10.92 22.09 -32.65
CA LEU A 197 11.86 21.09 -33.17
C LEU A 197 12.50 21.52 -34.48
N VAL A 198 11.91 22.46 -35.20
CA VAL A 198 12.46 23.03 -36.43
C VAL A 198 12.65 24.50 -36.20
N ASP A 199 13.91 24.88 -36.07
CA ASP A 199 14.32 26.28 -36.08
C ASP A 199 14.68 26.70 -37.52
N GLU A 200 13.69 27.11 -38.26
CA GLU A 200 13.89 27.76 -39.55
C GLU A 200 14.07 29.27 -39.31
N GLY A 201 15.00 29.58 -38.41
CA GLY A 201 15.32 30.96 -38.05
C GLY A 201 15.82 31.76 -39.22
N GLY A 202 15.20 32.87 -39.46
CA GLY A 202 15.71 33.90 -40.36
C GLY A 202 17.01 34.47 -39.88
N GLY A 203 18.12 33.78 -40.17
CA GLY A 203 19.42 34.39 -40.22
C GLY A 203 19.59 35.05 -41.59
N GLY A 204 19.88 36.33 -41.64
CA GLY A 204 20.11 37.06 -42.87
C GLY A 204 21.35 36.55 -43.66
N SER A 205 21.24 35.38 -44.23
CA SER A 205 22.20 34.79 -45.14
C SER A 205 21.55 34.65 -46.52
N SER A 206 22.27 35.11 -47.52
CA SER A 206 21.86 35.09 -48.91
C SER A 206 22.00 33.74 -49.62
N THR A 207 22.08 32.65 -48.89
CA THR A 207 22.16 31.30 -49.44
C THR A 207 20.83 30.57 -49.25
N PRO A 208 20.30 29.96 -50.33
CA PRO A 208 19.07 29.16 -50.23
C PRO A 208 19.30 28.00 -49.23
N GLN A 209 18.48 27.94 -48.22
CA GLN A 209 18.50 26.83 -47.28
C GLN A 209 17.86 25.60 -47.92
N ASN A 210 18.67 24.61 -48.23
CA ASN A 210 18.26 23.35 -48.84
C ASN A 210 17.47 22.40 -47.90
N ASN A 211 17.08 22.88 -46.75
CA ASN A 211 16.37 22.05 -45.74
C ASN A 211 14.86 22.32 -45.71
N LYS A 212 14.24 22.30 -46.86
CA LYS A 212 12.77 22.25 -46.91
C LYS A 212 12.31 20.93 -46.28
N PRO A 213 11.40 20.93 -45.29
CA PRO A 213 10.78 19.69 -44.87
C PRO A 213 10.14 19.03 -46.12
N THR A 214 10.44 17.76 -46.36
CA THR A 214 9.98 17.02 -47.54
C THR A 214 8.46 17.03 -47.71
N TRP A 215 7.71 17.22 -46.63
CA TRP A 215 6.26 17.29 -46.65
C TRP A 215 5.72 18.61 -47.21
N LEU A 216 6.47 19.67 -47.14
CA LEU A 216 6.03 20.95 -47.74
C LEU A 216 5.93 20.84 -49.26
N ASN A 217 6.74 20.02 -49.88
CA ASN A 217 6.66 19.70 -51.29
C ASN A 217 5.38 18.95 -51.66
N SER A 218 4.83 18.13 -50.77
CA SER A 218 3.59 17.39 -51.01
C SER A 218 2.33 18.25 -50.97
N ILE A 219 2.39 19.40 -50.30
CA ILE A 219 1.29 20.35 -50.23
C ILE A 219 1.12 21.10 -51.57
N TYR A 220 2.17 21.22 -52.34
CA TYR A 220 2.22 22.05 -53.55
C TYR A 220 2.45 21.31 -54.85
N THR A 221 2.27 19.99 -54.89
CA THR A 221 2.48 19.18 -56.11
C THR A 221 1.51 19.52 -57.27
N GLY A 222 0.61 20.46 -57.11
CA GLY A 222 -0.30 20.92 -58.16
C GLY A 222 -0.02 22.32 -58.73
N ALA A 223 0.91 23.09 -58.15
CA ALA A 223 1.26 24.41 -58.62
C ALA A 223 2.76 24.41 -58.99
N GLY A 224 3.05 24.58 -60.22
CA GLY A 224 4.41 24.49 -60.76
C GLY A 224 5.46 25.23 -59.96
N ASN A 225 6.57 24.56 -59.82
CA ASN A 225 7.87 25.02 -59.38
C ASN A 225 7.88 25.96 -58.15
N LEU A 226 8.06 25.38 -57.01
CA LEU A 226 8.32 26.06 -55.74
C LEU A 226 9.79 26.60 -55.62
N ASP A 227 10.56 26.51 -56.68
CA ASP A 227 11.84 27.20 -56.78
C ASP A 227 11.63 28.72 -56.73
N GLY A 228 11.77 29.29 -55.56
CA GLY A 228 11.65 30.72 -55.35
C GLY A 228 10.42 31.17 -54.54
N VAL A 229 9.58 30.29 -54.08
CA VAL A 229 8.59 30.64 -53.07
C VAL A 229 9.20 30.44 -51.73
N GLY A 230 9.57 31.55 -51.09
CA GLY A 230 10.23 31.52 -49.81
C GLY A 230 9.47 30.80 -48.77
N VAL A 231 9.99 29.68 -48.49
CA VAL A 231 9.75 29.00 -47.25
C VAL A 231 10.68 29.69 -46.26
N VAL A 232 10.09 30.33 -45.29
CA VAL A 232 10.75 30.87 -44.11
C VAL A 232 12.19 31.40 -44.41
N GLY A 233 12.32 32.67 -44.62
CA GLY A 233 13.60 33.31 -44.76
C GLY A 233 14.09 33.57 -46.17
N ASP A 234 13.42 33.13 -47.20
CA ASP A 234 13.76 33.46 -48.54
C ASP A 234 13.24 34.83 -48.97
N ARG A 235 14.09 35.59 -49.57
CA ARG A 235 13.71 36.84 -50.24
C ARG A 235 12.73 36.54 -51.36
N LEU A 236 11.51 36.89 -51.14
CA LEU A 236 10.62 37.03 -52.25
C LEU A 236 11.12 38.15 -53.18
N TRP A 237 11.43 37.82 -54.37
CA TRP A 237 11.84 38.63 -55.48
C TRP A 237 11.60 40.16 -55.34
N GLY A 238 12.67 40.91 -55.41
CA GLY A 238 12.56 42.38 -55.57
C GLY A 238 12.49 43.22 -54.30
N GLY A 239 13.19 42.82 -53.24
CA GLY A 239 13.48 43.76 -52.15
C GLY A 239 12.47 43.86 -51.03
N ILE A 240 11.60 42.87 -50.88
CA ILE A 240 10.68 42.78 -49.76
C ILE A 240 11.44 42.14 -48.56
N ASN A 241 11.63 42.92 -47.52
CA ASN A 241 12.10 42.40 -46.23
C ASN A 241 10.91 41.72 -45.53
N ALA A 242 10.85 40.40 -45.60
CA ALA A 242 9.98 39.65 -44.72
C ALA A 242 10.69 39.53 -43.36
N GLN A 243 10.14 40.15 -42.36
CA GLN A 243 10.61 39.95 -40.97
C GLN A 243 9.73 38.87 -40.31
N PHE A 244 10.39 37.79 -39.92
CA PHE A 244 9.77 36.81 -39.08
C PHE A 244 10.11 37.16 -37.62
N ASN A 245 9.11 37.61 -36.89
CA ASN A 245 9.22 37.70 -35.45
C ASN A 245 8.70 36.39 -34.87
N ARG A 246 9.62 35.67 -34.30
CA ARG A 246 9.32 34.44 -33.59
C ARG A 246 9.50 34.67 -32.09
N GLY A 247 8.42 34.68 -31.38
CA GLY A 247 8.43 34.63 -29.93
C GLY A 247 8.05 33.24 -29.47
N ILE A 248 8.88 32.57 -28.72
CA ILE A 248 8.48 31.38 -27.96
C ILE A 248 8.38 31.81 -26.51
N ASN A 249 7.13 31.87 -26.05
CA ASN A 249 6.83 31.98 -24.64
C ASN A 249 6.64 30.55 -24.10
N PRO A 250 7.15 30.20 -22.93
CA PRO A 250 6.91 28.89 -22.34
C PRO A 250 5.44 28.42 -22.33
N ALA A 251 4.49 29.36 -22.25
CA ALA A 251 3.06 29.07 -22.24
C ALA A 251 2.36 29.27 -23.61
N GLU A 252 3.06 29.83 -24.59
CA GLU A 252 2.49 30.25 -25.87
C GLU A 252 3.58 30.32 -26.92
N PHE A 253 3.24 30.06 -28.19
CA PHE A 253 4.11 30.46 -29.28
C PHE A 253 3.34 31.21 -30.34
N ASP A 254 3.99 32.23 -30.87
CA ASP A 254 3.50 33.05 -31.95
C ASP A 254 4.47 33.07 -33.13
N ILE A 255 3.90 33.02 -34.33
CA ILE A 255 4.66 33.24 -35.55
C ILE A 255 3.95 34.35 -36.30
N ASN A 256 4.69 35.42 -36.53
CA ASN A 256 4.24 36.54 -37.31
C ASN A 256 5.06 36.63 -38.60
N HIS A 257 4.35 36.62 -39.72
CA HIS A 257 4.93 36.93 -41.01
C HIS A 257 4.44 38.32 -41.43
N SER A 258 5.33 39.28 -41.38
CA SER A 258 4.99 40.62 -41.82
C SER A 258 5.88 41.05 -43.00
N GLY A 259 5.31 41.64 -43.99
CA GLY A 259 6.04 42.21 -45.08
C GLY A 259 5.16 43.20 -45.88
N SER A 260 5.64 44.37 -46.19
CA SER A 260 4.94 45.30 -47.04
C SER A 260 5.36 45.09 -48.51
N ALA A 261 4.32 44.98 -49.40
CA ALA A 261 4.59 45.11 -50.80
C ALA A 261 4.84 46.60 -51.09
N GLY A 262 6.05 46.94 -51.51
CA GLY A 262 6.35 48.29 -51.98
C GLY A 262 5.40 48.65 -53.14
N ALA A 263 4.89 49.90 -53.14
CA ALA A 263 4.10 50.41 -54.21
C ALA A 263 4.93 50.42 -55.51
N GLY A 264 4.57 49.57 -56.49
CA GLY A 264 5.24 49.59 -57.80
C GLY A 264 5.34 48.27 -58.56
N PHE A 265 4.91 47.14 -58.01
CA PHE A 265 4.95 45.86 -58.73
C PHE A 265 3.57 45.49 -59.33
N SER A 266 3.41 45.83 -60.58
CA SER A 266 2.37 45.26 -61.46
C SER A 266 2.93 44.00 -62.12
N GLY A 267 2.93 42.89 -61.45
CA GLY A 267 3.39 41.62 -62.01
C GLY A 267 3.48 40.61 -60.89
N ALA A 268 2.56 39.69 -60.94
CA ALA A 268 2.58 38.39 -60.24
C ALA A 268 3.55 38.31 -59.05
N CYS A 269 3.33 39.08 -58.03
CA CYS A 269 4.00 38.87 -56.76
C CYS A 269 3.39 37.65 -56.13
N ALA A 270 4.13 36.68 -56.17
CA ALA A 270 3.93 35.33 -55.78
C ALA A 270 3.15 35.18 -54.51
N ASN A 271 2.31 34.17 -54.53
CA ASN A 271 1.68 33.54 -53.39
C ASN A 271 2.61 33.50 -52.18
N ARG A 272 2.29 34.25 -51.17
CA ARG A 272 2.98 34.07 -49.90
C ARG A 272 2.52 32.72 -49.35
N GLY A 273 3.46 31.83 -49.19
CA GLY A 273 3.20 30.48 -48.74
C GLY A 273 2.61 30.41 -47.32
N PRO A 274 2.20 29.25 -46.91
CA PRO A 274 1.71 29.05 -45.54
C PRO A 274 2.82 29.29 -44.51
N ILE A 275 2.42 29.71 -43.32
CA ILE A 275 3.26 29.66 -42.12
C ILE A 275 3.15 28.28 -41.53
N TYR A 276 4.24 27.71 -41.17
CA TYR A 276 4.27 26.44 -40.45
C TYR A 276 5.28 26.41 -39.32
N ILE A 277 4.99 25.61 -38.32
CA ILE A 277 5.90 25.29 -37.23
C ILE A 277 5.65 23.87 -36.77
N SER A 278 6.71 23.19 -36.36
CA SER A 278 6.62 21.97 -35.58
C SER A 278 6.97 22.25 -34.13
N ALA A 279 6.18 21.74 -33.23
CA ALA A 279 6.39 21.92 -31.79
C ALA A 279 5.95 20.71 -31.00
N GLN A 280 6.56 20.57 -29.83
CA GLN A 280 6.11 19.64 -28.79
C GLN A 280 5.70 20.43 -27.56
N THR A 281 4.77 19.91 -26.79
CA THR A 281 4.42 20.43 -25.48
C THR A 281 4.78 19.43 -24.39
N ASN A 282 5.05 19.93 -23.19
CA ASN A 282 5.29 19.12 -22.02
C ASN A 282 3.99 18.56 -21.38
N LEU A 283 2.83 19.08 -21.79
CA LEU A 283 1.54 18.68 -21.21
C LEU A 283 0.53 18.29 -22.27
N THR A 284 -0.17 17.17 -22.04
CA THR A 284 -1.31 16.77 -22.86
C THR A 284 -2.53 17.59 -22.49
N GLY A 285 -3.28 18.08 -23.49
CA GLY A 285 -4.48 18.85 -23.23
C GLY A 285 -5.10 19.49 -24.47
N VAL A 286 -6.08 20.34 -24.23
CA VAL A 286 -6.75 21.15 -25.25
C VAL A 286 -6.10 22.52 -25.29
N TYR A 287 -5.63 22.91 -26.45
CA TYR A 287 -4.94 24.18 -26.68
C TYR A 287 -5.76 25.06 -27.61
N SER A 288 -5.75 26.38 -27.38
CA SER A 288 -6.27 27.38 -28.28
C SER A 288 -5.33 27.60 -29.44
N VAL A 289 -5.82 27.56 -30.65
CA VAL A 289 -5.06 27.80 -31.87
C VAL A 289 -5.75 28.91 -32.63
N SER A 290 -5.03 29.94 -33.04
CA SER A 290 -5.57 31.05 -33.80
C SER A 290 -4.64 31.51 -34.89
N ALA A 291 -5.16 32.01 -35.97
CA ALA A 291 -4.40 32.69 -36.99
C ALA A 291 -5.16 33.97 -37.48
N SER A 292 -4.40 34.98 -37.84
CA SER A 292 -4.94 36.20 -38.39
C SER A 292 -4.19 36.62 -39.63
N ILE A 293 -4.94 37.19 -40.60
CA ILE A 293 -4.41 37.77 -41.84
C ILE A 293 -4.71 39.26 -41.82
N SER A 294 -3.70 40.08 -42.10
CA SER A 294 -3.87 41.51 -42.35
C SER A 294 -3.64 41.81 -43.83
N THR A 295 -4.53 42.52 -44.44
CA THR A 295 -4.43 42.89 -45.87
C THR A 295 -4.61 44.42 -46.06
N SER A 296 -3.84 45.01 -46.97
CA SER A 296 -3.97 46.46 -47.33
C SER A 296 -4.95 46.69 -48.49
N TYR A 297 -5.42 45.66 -49.14
CA TYR A 297 -6.27 45.75 -50.33
C TYR A 297 -7.57 44.98 -50.14
N GLY A 298 -8.66 45.73 -50.07
CA GLY A 298 -10.04 45.33 -50.36
C GLY A 298 -10.61 44.10 -49.64
N SER A 299 -11.89 44.14 -49.40
CA SER A 299 -12.69 43.07 -48.82
C SER A 299 -12.82 41.88 -49.79
N GLY A 300 -12.03 40.86 -49.64
CA GLY A 300 -12.14 39.65 -50.48
C GLY A 300 -11.28 38.49 -50.06
N TYR A 301 -10.54 38.64 -49.00
CA TYR A 301 -9.63 37.57 -48.53
C TYR A 301 -10.30 36.71 -47.46
N GLY A 302 -10.24 35.42 -47.68
CA GLY A 302 -10.87 34.44 -46.81
C GLY A 302 -10.24 34.40 -45.44
N THR A 303 -11.01 33.86 -44.56
CA THR A 303 -10.57 33.54 -43.20
C THR A 303 -9.37 32.60 -43.25
N PRO A 304 -8.29 32.78 -42.47
CA PRO A 304 -7.19 31.85 -42.46
C PRO A 304 -7.64 30.50 -41.96
N THR A 305 -7.07 29.45 -42.55
CA THR A 305 -7.28 28.09 -42.12
C THR A 305 -6.00 27.58 -41.46
N ILE A 306 -6.14 26.88 -40.34
CA ILE A 306 -5.07 26.28 -39.61
C ILE A 306 -5.23 24.76 -39.71
N ASN A 307 -4.20 24.05 -40.11
CA ASN A 307 -4.16 22.60 -40.02
C ASN A 307 -3.24 22.18 -38.88
N VAL A 308 -3.73 21.27 -38.06
CA VAL A 308 -2.96 20.65 -36.95
C VAL A 308 -2.83 19.16 -37.22
N SER A 309 -1.62 18.65 -37.31
CA SER A 309 -1.37 17.25 -37.67
C SER A 309 -0.17 16.70 -36.88
N THR A 310 -0.15 15.41 -36.61
CA THR A 310 1.00 14.69 -36.07
C THR A 310 1.92 14.13 -37.15
N SER A 311 1.49 14.19 -38.40
CA SER A 311 2.31 13.87 -39.57
C SER A 311 2.39 15.13 -40.43
N ASN A 312 3.50 15.27 -41.14
CA ASN A 312 3.79 16.39 -42.00
C ASN A 312 2.96 16.41 -43.32
N VAL A 313 1.68 16.04 -43.26
CA VAL A 313 0.77 16.00 -44.42
C VAL A 313 -0.38 16.98 -44.21
N THR A 314 -0.94 17.41 -45.33
CA THR A 314 -2.08 18.35 -45.40
C THR A 314 -3.39 17.84 -44.79
N SER A 315 -3.43 16.59 -44.41
CA SER A 315 -4.60 15.95 -43.81
C SER A 315 -4.52 15.97 -42.29
N GLY A 316 -4.84 17.08 -41.69
CA GLY A 316 -4.96 17.22 -40.24
C GLY A 316 -6.34 17.74 -39.81
N THR A 317 -6.50 18.03 -38.53
CA THR A 317 -7.67 18.77 -38.07
C THR A 317 -7.61 20.18 -38.62
N SER A 318 -8.59 20.54 -39.46
CA SER A 318 -8.70 21.90 -40.01
C SER A 318 -9.49 22.76 -39.04
N ILE A 319 -8.95 23.91 -38.68
CA ILE A 319 -9.49 24.90 -37.79
C ILE A 319 -9.65 26.19 -38.61
N SER A 320 -10.84 26.77 -38.65
CA SER A 320 -11.04 28.10 -39.18
C SER A 320 -10.33 29.10 -38.25
N ASN A 321 -10.02 30.29 -38.68
CA ASN A 321 -9.23 31.33 -38.02
C ASN A 321 -8.92 31.21 -36.51
N SER A 322 -9.75 30.51 -35.75
CA SER A 322 -9.52 30.19 -34.34
C SER A 322 -10.33 28.96 -33.90
N GLY A 323 -9.81 28.23 -32.98
CA GLY A 323 -10.44 27.02 -32.40
C GLY A 323 -9.55 26.33 -31.39
N THR A 324 -9.82 25.08 -31.17
CA THR A 324 -9.03 24.26 -30.22
C THR A 324 -8.44 23.02 -30.89
N ALA A 325 -7.28 22.63 -30.44
CA ALA A 325 -6.61 21.40 -30.85
C ALA A 325 -6.27 20.51 -29.63
N ASN A 326 -6.46 19.22 -29.80
CA ASN A 326 -6.03 18.22 -28.84
C ASN A 326 -4.55 17.89 -29.08
N ILE A 327 -3.70 18.17 -28.12
CA ILE A 327 -2.24 18.00 -28.25
C ILE A 327 -1.76 17.06 -27.15
N ALA A 328 -1.01 16.02 -27.53
CA ALA A 328 -0.40 15.07 -26.62
C ALA A 328 1.03 15.51 -26.26
N SER A 329 1.40 15.38 -24.99
CA SER A 329 2.75 15.65 -24.50
C SER A 329 3.79 14.78 -25.21
N GLY A 330 4.93 15.37 -25.53
CA GLY A 330 6.07 14.69 -26.16
C GLY A 330 5.83 14.28 -27.62
N THR A 331 4.67 14.56 -28.19
CA THR A 331 4.36 14.32 -29.61
C THR A 331 4.65 15.56 -30.42
N THR A 332 5.32 15.41 -31.56
CA THR A 332 5.53 16.49 -32.50
C THR A 332 4.24 16.76 -33.25
N TYR A 333 3.79 18.00 -33.16
CA TYR A 333 2.66 18.50 -33.95
C TYR A 333 3.15 19.53 -34.98
N TYR A 334 2.57 19.45 -36.15
CA TYR A 334 2.81 20.35 -37.25
C TYR A 334 1.60 21.29 -37.36
N PHE A 335 1.84 22.57 -37.22
CA PHE A 335 0.86 23.63 -37.34
C PHE A 335 1.12 24.37 -38.64
N THR A 336 0.13 24.44 -39.51
CA THR A 336 0.21 25.11 -40.78
C THR A 336 -0.94 26.10 -40.92
N ALA A 337 -0.66 27.38 -41.07
CA ALA A 337 -1.67 28.39 -41.32
C ALA A 337 -1.55 28.92 -42.73
N TYR A 338 -2.66 29.02 -43.42
CA TYR A 338 -2.75 29.55 -44.77
C TYR A 338 -4.07 30.31 -44.99
N GLY A 339 -4.02 31.30 -45.88
CA GLY A 339 -5.22 32.02 -46.33
C GLY A 339 -5.96 31.23 -47.40
N THR A 340 -7.29 31.24 -47.37
CA THR A 340 -8.13 30.68 -48.42
C THR A 340 -8.81 31.81 -49.18
N THR A 341 -8.85 31.70 -50.50
CA THR A 341 -9.70 32.59 -51.32
C THR A 341 -10.68 31.76 -52.11
N SER A 342 -11.82 32.36 -52.41
CA SER A 342 -12.87 31.74 -53.21
C SER A 342 -12.53 31.64 -54.70
N ASN A 343 -11.46 32.26 -55.17
CA ASN A 343 -11.21 32.45 -56.61
C ASN A 343 -9.81 32.20 -57.08
N ASN A 344 -9.07 31.28 -56.56
CA ASN A 344 -7.74 30.90 -57.08
C ASN A 344 -6.81 32.07 -57.48
N GLN A 345 -7.01 33.23 -56.90
CA GLN A 345 -6.27 34.45 -57.22
C GLN A 345 -5.14 34.66 -56.20
N ASN A 346 -4.04 35.20 -56.68
CA ASN A 346 -2.81 35.44 -55.94
C ASN A 346 -3.02 36.14 -54.60
N TYR A 347 -2.52 35.57 -53.55
CA TYR A 347 -2.67 36.06 -52.20
C TYR A 347 -1.74 37.20 -51.88
N TYR A 348 -2.30 38.37 -51.62
CA TYR A 348 -1.57 39.53 -51.11
C TYR A 348 -2.02 39.78 -49.68
N TYR A 349 -1.23 39.37 -48.73
CA TYR A 349 -1.47 39.76 -47.33
C TYR A 349 -0.25 40.49 -46.78
N ASN A 350 -0.45 41.46 -45.90
CA ASN A 350 0.60 42.20 -45.25
C ASN A 350 1.22 41.39 -44.13
N SER A 351 0.41 40.69 -43.41
CA SER A 351 0.87 39.79 -42.35
C SER A 351 -0.06 38.59 -42.22
N LEU A 352 0.52 37.48 -41.87
CA LEU A 352 -0.14 36.30 -41.40
C LEU A 352 0.53 35.93 -40.05
N SER A 353 -0.27 35.79 -39.02
CA SER A 353 0.20 35.34 -37.71
C SER A 353 -0.48 34.07 -37.29
N MET A 354 0.17 33.23 -36.55
CA MET A 354 -0.41 32.05 -35.95
C MET A 354 0.06 31.98 -34.49
N SER A 355 -0.87 31.66 -33.61
CA SER A 355 -0.61 31.54 -32.18
C SER A 355 -1.20 30.23 -31.69
N VAL A 356 -0.46 29.54 -30.85
CA VAL A 356 -0.91 28.35 -30.10
C VAL A 356 -0.62 28.61 -28.63
N SER A 357 -1.66 28.62 -27.85
CA SER A 357 -1.58 28.89 -26.42
C SER A 357 -2.51 27.99 -25.64
N GLY A 358 -2.24 27.80 -24.35
CA GLY A 358 -3.17 27.09 -23.48
C GLY A 358 -2.60 26.81 -22.12
N SER A 359 -3.52 26.67 -21.22
CA SER A 359 -3.28 26.19 -19.87
C SER A 359 -4.06 24.90 -19.72
N PRO A 360 -3.52 23.78 -20.22
CA PRO A 360 -4.25 22.52 -20.22
C PRO A 360 -4.54 22.06 -18.81
N LEU A 361 -5.68 21.41 -18.65
CA LEU A 361 -6.03 20.78 -17.39
C LEU A 361 -5.29 19.43 -17.29
N VAL A 362 -4.63 19.20 -16.19
CA VAL A 362 -3.84 18.00 -15.90
C VAL A 362 -4.32 17.37 -14.61
N THR A 363 -4.02 16.09 -14.45
CA THR A 363 -4.33 15.36 -13.22
C THR A 363 -3.16 15.33 -12.24
N GLN A 364 -3.48 15.36 -10.98
CA GLN A 364 -2.57 15.09 -9.88
C GLN A 364 -3.09 13.92 -9.06
N ASP A 365 -2.25 12.94 -8.79
CA ASP A 365 -2.63 11.83 -7.92
C ASP A 365 -2.85 12.30 -6.49
N GLY A 366 -3.79 11.66 -5.80
CA GLY A 366 -4.09 11.93 -4.41
C GLY A 366 -2.97 11.52 -3.46
N GLY A 367 -3.01 12.04 -2.25
CA GLY A 367 -2.09 11.66 -1.19
C GLY A 367 -2.24 10.18 -0.81
N THR A 368 -1.15 9.53 -0.42
CA THR A 368 -1.17 8.14 0.07
C THR A 368 -1.88 8.04 1.40
N GLY A 369 -2.59 6.92 1.66
CA GLY A 369 -3.16 6.66 2.98
C GLY A 369 -2.10 6.49 4.06
N GLY A 370 -2.42 6.85 5.30
CA GLY A 370 -1.57 6.67 6.46
C GLY A 370 -1.45 5.20 6.87
N ALA A 371 -0.33 4.80 7.44
CA ALA A 371 -0.16 3.45 7.97
C ALA A 371 -1.00 3.23 9.23
N GLY A 372 -1.56 2.06 9.42
CA GLY A 372 -2.22 1.66 10.66
C GLY A 372 -1.24 1.47 11.82
N GLY A 373 -1.72 1.68 13.05
CA GLY A 373 -0.96 1.42 14.27
C GLY A 373 -0.89 -0.08 14.60
N VAL A 374 0.11 -0.48 15.36
CA VAL A 374 0.25 -1.85 15.86
C VAL A 374 -0.66 -2.09 17.05
N GLY A 375 -1.19 -3.30 17.22
CA GLY A 375 -1.99 -3.68 18.40
C GLY A 375 -1.12 -3.87 19.64
N GLN A 376 -1.73 -3.77 20.84
CA GLN A 376 -1.06 -4.04 22.12
C GLN A 376 -0.75 -5.53 22.26
N GLY A 377 0.43 -5.85 22.74
CA GLY A 377 0.86 -7.21 23.05
C GLY A 377 1.78 -7.27 24.24
N TYR A 378 2.26 -8.46 24.59
CA TYR A 378 3.14 -8.73 25.72
C TYR A 378 4.31 -7.74 25.83
N ASP A 379 5.02 -7.47 24.74
CA ASP A 379 6.21 -6.61 24.67
C ASP A 379 5.99 -5.33 23.87
N GLN A 380 4.74 -5.02 23.53
CA GLN A 380 4.36 -3.98 22.58
C GLN A 380 3.16 -3.17 23.08
N ALA A 381 3.31 -1.85 23.13
CA ALA A 381 2.18 -0.95 23.38
C ALA A 381 1.33 -0.79 22.11
N ALA A 382 0.06 -0.45 22.26
CA ALA A 382 -0.78 -0.08 21.13
C ALA A 382 -0.22 1.18 20.45
N GLY A 383 -0.07 1.13 19.13
CA GLY A 383 0.42 2.24 18.32
C GLY A 383 -0.72 3.07 17.74
N SER A 384 -0.48 4.36 17.56
CA SER A 384 -1.38 5.23 16.79
C SER A 384 -1.17 5.01 15.29
N GLY A 385 -2.23 5.19 14.51
CA GLY A 385 -2.08 5.28 13.05
C GLY A 385 -1.38 6.58 12.65
N SER A 386 -0.73 6.59 11.50
CA SER A 386 -0.08 7.77 10.94
C SER A 386 -1.05 8.62 10.11
N SER A 387 -0.73 9.88 9.92
CA SER A 387 -1.45 10.75 8.97
C SER A 387 -1.24 10.27 7.55
N GLY A 388 -2.23 10.46 6.72
CA GLY A 388 -2.10 10.27 5.27
C GLY A 388 -1.27 11.38 4.63
N GLY A 389 -0.78 11.13 3.42
CA GLY A 389 -0.04 12.10 2.62
C GLY A 389 -0.93 13.29 2.24
N ALA A 390 -0.34 14.48 2.19
CA ALA A 390 -1.05 15.68 1.75
C ALA A 390 -1.44 15.56 0.27
N GLY A 391 -2.60 16.08 -0.07
CA GLY A 391 -2.99 16.35 -1.46
C GLY A 391 -2.37 17.66 -1.94
N SER A 392 -2.13 17.76 -3.25
CA SER A 392 -1.67 18.98 -3.92
C SER A 392 -2.46 19.20 -5.21
N ASN A 393 -2.49 20.40 -5.75
CA ASN A 393 -3.09 20.69 -7.05
C ASN A 393 -4.51 20.10 -7.20
N ASN A 394 -5.39 20.40 -6.27
CA ASN A 394 -6.76 19.88 -6.22
C ASN A 394 -6.91 18.38 -5.94
N ALA A 395 -5.80 17.64 -5.75
CA ALA A 395 -5.88 16.27 -5.33
C ALA A 395 -6.27 16.16 -3.86
N GLY A 396 -6.99 15.11 -3.50
CA GLY A 396 -7.38 14.84 -2.12
C GLY A 396 -6.22 14.37 -1.26
N ALA A 397 -6.21 14.68 0.02
CA ALA A 397 -5.27 14.11 0.97
C ALA A 397 -5.62 12.63 1.24
N GLY A 398 -4.62 11.83 1.57
CA GLY A 398 -4.84 10.46 2.07
C GLY A 398 -5.52 10.46 3.43
N GLY A 399 -6.30 9.43 3.71
CA GLY A 399 -6.92 9.19 5.01
C GLY A 399 -5.89 8.82 6.08
N THR A 400 -6.19 9.04 7.34
CA THR A 400 -5.36 8.60 8.46
C THR A 400 -5.43 7.10 8.64
N GLY A 401 -4.32 6.48 9.07
CA GLY A 401 -4.34 5.10 9.54
C GLY A 401 -5.14 4.94 10.84
N GLY A 402 -5.75 3.79 11.04
CA GLY A 402 -6.44 3.43 12.28
C GLY A 402 -5.44 3.17 13.42
N ALA A 403 -5.85 3.38 14.65
CA ALA A 403 -5.05 3.01 15.82
C ALA A 403 -5.08 1.50 16.07
N GLY A 404 -4.01 0.95 16.61
CA GLY A 404 -3.99 -0.41 17.13
C GLY A 404 -4.87 -0.56 18.35
N GLY A 405 -5.49 -1.73 18.50
CA GLY A 405 -6.33 -2.06 19.64
C GLY A 405 -5.52 -2.34 20.91
N ALA A 406 -6.09 -2.01 22.07
CA ALA A 406 -5.60 -2.48 23.37
C ALA A 406 -5.76 -4.02 23.48
N PHE A 407 -5.23 -4.61 24.55
CA PHE A 407 -5.44 -6.04 24.81
C PHE A 407 -6.90 -6.43 24.63
N GLY A 408 -7.16 -7.50 23.90
CA GLY A 408 -8.50 -8.05 23.67
C GLY A 408 -9.43 -7.19 22.81
N THR A 409 -8.95 -6.10 22.22
CA THR A 409 -9.74 -5.24 21.32
C THR A 409 -9.22 -5.27 19.89
N ALA A 410 -10.12 -5.13 18.93
CA ALA A 410 -9.74 -4.96 17.53
C ALA A 410 -9.05 -3.61 17.31
N GLY A 411 -8.23 -3.51 16.29
CA GLY A 411 -7.73 -2.24 15.80
C GLY A 411 -8.84 -1.41 15.15
N SER A 412 -8.67 -0.10 15.11
CA SER A 412 -9.60 0.81 14.45
C SER A 412 -9.42 0.73 12.93
N ASP A 413 -10.48 0.99 12.19
CA ASP A 413 -10.42 1.15 10.73
C ASP A 413 -9.61 2.38 10.34
N GLY A 414 -9.00 2.33 9.18
CA GLY A 414 -8.37 3.49 8.57
C GLY A 414 -9.41 4.51 8.08
N GLY A 415 -9.05 5.78 8.10
CA GLY A 415 -9.89 6.86 7.60
C GLY A 415 -9.99 6.86 6.07
N THR A 416 -11.09 7.38 5.54
CA THR A 416 -11.26 7.58 4.09
C THR A 416 -10.37 8.72 3.60
N GLY A 417 -9.77 8.57 2.42
CA GLY A 417 -9.07 9.65 1.74
C GLY A 417 -10.03 10.75 1.29
N ALA A 418 -9.55 11.99 1.25
CA ALA A 418 -10.34 13.11 0.76
C ALA A 418 -10.57 13.00 -0.76
N ASN A 419 -11.68 13.53 -1.24
CA ASN A 419 -11.95 13.59 -2.67
C ASN A 419 -11.01 14.58 -3.36
N GLY A 420 -10.64 14.27 -4.61
CA GLY A 420 -10.08 15.25 -5.52
C GLY A 420 -11.14 16.20 -6.02
N SER A 421 -10.71 17.35 -6.51
CA SER A 421 -11.58 18.41 -7.04
C SER A 421 -11.04 18.92 -8.38
N GLY A 422 -11.79 19.84 -9.03
CA GLY A 422 -11.44 20.45 -10.31
C GLY A 422 -12.49 20.17 -11.37
N THR A 423 -12.26 20.73 -12.57
CA THR A 423 -13.18 20.60 -13.70
C THR A 423 -12.82 19.40 -14.56
N SER A 424 -13.81 18.60 -14.93
CA SER A 424 -13.62 17.50 -15.88
C SER A 424 -13.25 18.02 -17.26
N VAL A 425 -12.39 17.31 -17.97
CA VAL A 425 -11.92 17.65 -19.31
C VAL A 425 -12.19 16.53 -20.30
N SER A 426 -12.37 16.92 -21.56
CA SER A 426 -12.65 15.97 -22.64
C SER A 426 -11.38 15.36 -23.24
N TYR A 427 -10.22 16.04 -23.12
CA TYR A 427 -8.95 15.52 -23.65
C TYR A 427 -7.74 15.93 -22.78
N PRO A 428 -6.93 14.98 -22.27
CA PRO A 428 -7.38 13.60 -22.18
C PRO A 428 -8.64 13.51 -21.33
N ALA A 429 -9.54 12.60 -21.65
CA ALA A 429 -10.76 12.45 -20.86
C ALA A 429 -10.39 12.15 -19.40
N THR A 430 -10.60 13.13 -18.55
CA THR A 430 -10.22 13.03 -17.13
C THR A 430 -11.20 13.81 -16.27
N ALA A 431 -11.39 13.32 -15.07
CA ALA A 431 -12.24 13.94 -14.06
C ALA A 431 -11.58 13.74 -12.68
N PRO A 432 -11.88 14.61 -11.72
CA PRO A 432 -11.52 14.35 -10.34
C PRO A 432 -12.17 13.04 -9.86
N THR A 433 -11.49 12.32 -8.97
CA THR A 433 -12.01 11.08 -8.40
C THR A 433 -12.24 11.23 -6.90
N ASN A 434 -13.09 10.38 -6.36
CA ASN A 434 -13.24 10.27 -4.91
C ASN A 434 -12.02 9.61 -4.29
N GLY A 435 -11.75 9.93 -3.05
CA GLY A 435 -10.82 9.20 -2.22
C GLY A 435 -11.35 7.79 -1.94
N THR A 436 -10.44 6.86 -1.63
CA THR A 436 -10.80 5.49 -1.29
C THR A 436 -11.07 5.34 0.20
N SER A 437 -11.89 4.38 0.59
CA SER A 437 -12.06 4.01 1.99
C SER A 437 -10.77 3.46 2.57
N GLY A 438 -10.54 3.65 3.84
CA GLY A 438 -9.48 2.97 4.55
C GLY A 438 -9.75 1.47 4.71
N ALA A 439 -8.71 0.71 5.02
CA ALA A 439 -8.82 -0.70 5.32
C ALA A 439 -9.36 -0.91 6.74
N SER A 440 -10.02 -2.05 6.98
CA SER A 440 -10.46 -2.43 8.31
C SER A 440 -9.28 -2.75 9.22
N GLY A 441 -9.45 -2.48 10.51
CA GLY A 441 -8.51 -2.90 11.53
C GLY A 441 -8.53 -4.42 11.72
N GLY A 442 -7.44 -4.97 12.22
CA GLY A 442 -7.32 -6.39 12.56
C GLY A 442 -8.17 -6.74 13.80
N ALA A 443 -8.71 -7.94 13.83
CA ALA A 443 -9.39 -8.45 15.00
C ALA A 443 -8.44 -8.64 16.19
N SER A 444 -8.97 -8.65 17.42
CA SER A 444 -8.18 -9.10 18.59
C SER A 444 -7.91 -10.61 18.51
N GLY A 445 -6.86 -11.06 19.18
CA GLY A 445 -6.67 -12.47 19.51
C GLY A 445 -7.76 -13.00 20.47
N LYS A 446 -7.57 -14.23 20.92
CA LYS A 446 -8.43 -14.87 21.93
C LYS A 446 -7.71 -14.92 23.27
N SER A 447 -8.41 -14.62 24.36
CA SER A 447 -7.89 -14.86 25.71
C SER A 447 -7.72 -16.36 25.93
N ILE A 448 -8.71 -17.18 25.54
CA ILE A 448 -8.63 -18.64 25.51
C ILE A 448 -9.16 -19.12 24.16
N GLN A 449 -8.35 -19.82 23.42
CA GLN A 449 -8.73 -20.59 22.23
C GLN A 449 -8.92 -22.05 22.62
N GLY A 450 -10.01 -22.70 22.20
CA GLY A 450 -10.35 -24.08 22.60
C GLY A 450 -11.02 -24.13 23.99
N VAL A 451 -11.81 -23.12 24.32
CA VAL A 451 -12.45 -22.96 25.65
C VAL A 451 -13.37 -24.11 26.01
N SER A 452 -13.95 -24.83 25.04
CA SER A 452 -14.80 -26.02 25.27
C SER A 452 -14.08 -27.15 26.00
N ASN A 453 -12.76 -27.17 25.96
CA ASN A 453 -11.90 -28.16 26.60
C ASN A 453 -11.36 -27.69 27.97
N VAL A 454 -11.75 -26.50 28.42
CA VAL A 454 -11.23 -25.89 29.63
C VAL A 454 -12.31 -25.82 30.70
N THR A 455 -12.07 -26.49 31.82
CA THR A 455 -12.84 -26.29 33.04
C THR A 455 -12.19 -25.22 33.87
N GLU A 456 -12.83 -24.05 33.99
CA GLU A 456 -12.24 -22.86 34.63
C GLU A 456 -12.79 -22.65 36.04
N SER A 457 -11.92 -22.21 36.92
CA SER A 457 -12.20 -21.73 38.27
C SER A 457 -11.25 -20.59 38.64
N GLY A 458 -11.47 -19.95 39.81
CA GLY A 458 -10.67 -18.83 40.27
C GLY A 458 -11.37 -17.48 40.05
N SER A 459 -10.72 -16.39 40.52
CA SER A 459 -11.27 -15.02 40.52
C SER A 459 -10.52 -14.09 39.55
N GLY A 460 -9.63 -14.62 38.74
CA GLY A 460 -8.82 -13.85 37.79
C GLY A 460 -9.64 -13.27 36.62
N THR A 461 -8.99 -12.37 35.88
CA THR A 461 -9.66 -11.67 34.78
C THR A 461 -9.21 -12.19 33.42
N LYS A 462 -10.12 -12.06 32.42
CA LYS A 462 -9.84 -12.32 31.01
C LYS A 462 -10.14 -11.07 30.21
N THR A 463 -9.24 -10.73 29.29
CA THR A 463 -9.41 -9.61 28.38
C THR A 463 -9.35 -10.14 26.95
N GLY A 464 -10.44 -9.98 26.21
CA GLY A 464 -10.64 -10.52 24.87
C GLY A 464 -11.61 -11.69 24.87
N ALA A 465 -12.08 -12.06 23.66
CA ALA A 465 -13.03 -13.14 23.47
C ALA A 465 -12.40 -14.50 23.77
N THR A 466 -13.27 -15.48 24.10
CA THR A 466 -12.94 -16.91 24.14
C THR A 466 -13.55 -17.61 22.93
N ALA A 467 -12.98 -18.70 22.45
CA ALA A 467 -13.49 -19.48 21.32
C ALA A 467 -13.19 -20.98 21.46
#